data_42aab6578ee6ca0bd69e84c418209153
#
_entry.id   42aab6578ee6ca0bd69e84c418209153
#
_cell.length_a   1.000
_cell.length_b   1.000
_cell.length_c   1.000
_cell.angle_alpha   90.00
_cell.angle_beta   90.00
_cell.angle_gamma   90.00
#
_symmetry.space_group_name_H-M   'P 1'
#
loop_
_entity.id
_entity.type
_entity.pdbx_description
1 polymer ?
#
loop_
_entity_poly.entity_id
_entity_poly.type
_entity_poly.pdbx_seq_one_letter_code
_entity_poly.pdbx_strand_id
1 'polypeptide(L)'
;MCDDDIHPGLVEDSRLSRRGFGLLTVAGASLAAAPALAQSNVVEKDVAVKTADGTSDCALFYPVGKGAWPAVLIWPDIMGLRPAFRDMGRRLAGEGYVVLVVNPFYRSAKAPVIGDKFDFSNPEQRARLTGYRAAIGDDGADRDSVAYLTFLDAQPQTNKIRKAGVQGYCMGGPLSFRTAAAVPVRIAAVGSFHGGGLVTKNPNSPHLLIPKTNAAYLIAKARNDDAKEPTVKDDLKAAFAAAGRTATVEVYAGDHGWCVKGSAVYNEAEAERAWAALLAMYKTQLA
;
A
#
# COMPACT_ATOMS: atom_id res chain seq x y z
N MET A 1 5.41 16.48 -9.34
CA MET A 1 6.48 16.68 -8.36
C MET A 1 6.79 15.42 -7.56
N CYS A 2 6.63 14.24 -8.16
CA CYS A 2 7.11 12.93 -7.63
C CYS A 2 8.14 12.29 -8.58
N ASP A 3 8.61 13.04 -9.57
CA ASP A 3 9.41 12.46 -10.65
C ASP A 3 10.90 12.39 -10.32
N ASP A 4 11.36 13.15 -9.33
CA ASP A 4 12.78 13.23 -8.95
C ASP A 4 13.14 12.40 -7.70
N ASP A 5 12.15 11.75 -7.05
CA ASP A 5 12.33 11.14 -5.72
C ASP A 5 12.57 9.64 -5.74
N ILE A 6 12.62 9.01 -6.91
CA ILE A 6 12.81 7.58 -7.02
C ILE A 6 14.24 7.31 -7.47
N HIS A 7 15.07 6.86 -6.52
CA HIS A 7 16.45 6.49 -6.78
C HIS A 7 16.57 5.31 -7.75
N PRO A 8 17.58 5.30 -8.65
CA PRO A 8 17.95 4.10 -9.38
C PRO A 8 18.38 3.04 -8.36
N GLY A 9 17.66 1.96 -8.26
CA GLY A 9 17.90 0.90 -7.28
C GLY A 9 16.65 0.34 -6.64
N LEU A 10 15.46 0.80 -7.04
CA LEU A 10 14.18 0.23 -6.58
C LEU A 10 13.89 -1.19 -7.10
N VAL A 11 14.71 -1.69 -8.01
CA VAL A 11 14.56 -3.03 -8.61
C VAL A 11 15.90 -3.74 -8.57
N GLU A 12 16.05 -4.73 -7.69
CA GLU A 12 17.15 -5.70 -7.79
C GLU A 12 16.81 -6.83 -8.76
N ASP A 13 17.78 -7.17 -9.61
CA ASP A 13 17.73 -8.30 -10.55
C ASP A 13 17.82 -9.61 -9.72
N SER A 14 16.69 -10.27 -9.50
CA SER A 14 16.63 -11.56 -8.80
C SER A 14 17.12 -12.68 -9.72
N ARG A 15 18.43 -12.69 -10.05
CA ARG A 15 19.07 -13.83 -10.68
C ARG A 15 19.34 -14.91 -9.65
N LEU A 16 18.33 -15.70 -9.34
CA LEU A 16 18.55 -17.00 -8.74
C LEU A 16 19.17 -17.91 -9.81
N SER A 17 20.50 -18.01 -9.78
CA SER A 17 21.29 -18.92 -10.61
C SER A 17 20.89 -20.37 -10.35
N ARG A 18 20.33 -21.03 -11.35
CA ARG A 18 20.14 -22.48 -11.38
C ARG A 18 21.47 -23.18 -11.69
N ARG A 19 22.42 -23.19 -10.79
CA ARG A 19 23.58 -24.07 -10.87
C ARG A 19 24.10 -24.39 -9.46
N GLY A 20 23.82 -25.59 -9.02
CA GLY A 20 24.38 -26.12 -7.75
C GLY A 20 23.66 -27.37 -7.27
N PHE A 21 23.29 -28.30 -8.16
CA PHE A 21 22.95 -29.66 -7.75
C PHE A 21 24.14 -30.55 -8.11
N GLY A 22 25.01 -30.79 -7.15
CA GLY A 22 26.09 -31.74 -7.21
C GLY A 22 26.03 -32.69 -6.03
N LEU A 23 25.86 -33.97 -6.31
CA LEU A 23 25.78 -35.14 -5.45
C LEU A 23 26.65 -35.12 -4.19
N LEU A 24 26.07 -35.54 -3.07
CA LEU A 24 26.75 -36.39 -2.09
C LEU A 24 25.72 -37.30 -1.40
N THR A 25 25.80 -38.59 -1.73
CA THR A 25 25.14 -39.69 -1.04
C THR A 25 25.88 -40.04 0.22
N VAL A 26 25.27 -39.97 1.39
CA VAL A 26 25.61 -40.80 2.56
C VAL A 26 24.31 -41.13 3.31
N ALA A 27 24.10 -42.42 3.53
CA ALA A 27 22.98 -43.00 4.22
C ALA A 27 22.94 -42.62 5.71
N GLY A 28 21.81 -42.16 6.16
CA GLY A 28 21.47 -41.99 7.56
C GLY A 28 19.96 -41.77 7.64
N ALA A 29 19.23 -42.82 8.02
CA ALA A 29 17.77 -42.76 8.18
C ALA A 29 17.43 -41.91 9.41
N SER A 30 17.24 -40.63 9.19
CA SER A 30 16.50 -39.76 10.08
C SER A 30 15.22 -39.37 9.34
N LEU A 31 14.08 -39.80 9.85
CA LEU A 31 12.78 -39.28 9.43
C LEU A 31 12.75 -37.78 9.74
N ALA A 32 13.34 -36.98 8.86
CA ALA A 32 13.08 -35.55 8.84
C ALA A 32 11.63 -35.40 8.36
N ALA A 33 10.75 -35.06 9.29
CA ALA A 33 9.42 -34.57 8.93
C ALA A 33 9.64 -33.42 7.93
N ALA A 34 9.19 -33.63 6.68
CA ALA A 34 9.13 -32.56 5.69
C ALA A 34 8.38 -31.40 6.37
N PRO A 35 8.86 -30.14 6.27
CA PRO A 35 8.06 -29.03 6.75
C PRO A 35 6.74 -29.12 6.01
N ALA A 36 5.65 -29.38 6.75
CA ALA A 36 4.31 -29.26 6.22
C ALA A 36 4.26 -27.83 5.63
N LEU A 37 4.02 -27.71 4.33
CA LEU A 37 3.70 -26.45 3.69
C LEU A 37 2.57 -25.87 4.53
N ALA A 38 2.87 -24.86 5.34
CA ALA A 38 1.87 -24.21 6.17
C ALA A 38 0.76 -23.80 5.22
N GLN A 39 -0.39 -24.47 5.28
CA GLN A 39 -1.56 -24.09 4.51
C GLN A 39 -1.78 -22.62 4.81
N SER A 40 -1.70 -21.76 3.79
CA SER A 40 -1.88 -20.33 3.99
C SER A 40 -3.28 -20.13 4.58
N ASN A 41 -3.34 -19.59 5.81
CA ASN A 41 -4.61 -19.27 6.48
C ASN A 41 -5.33 -18.10 5.80
N VAL A 42 -4.98 -17.80 4.55
CA VAL A 42 -5.46 -16.66 3.76
C VAL A 42 -5.92 -17.14 2.39
N VAL A 43 -7.09 -16.68 1.98
CA VAL A 43 -7.59 -16.80 0.61
C VAL A 43 -7.13 -15.59 -0.18
N GLU A 44 -6.60 -15.83 -1.38
CA GLU A 44 -6.25 -14.81 -2.37
C GLU A 44 -7.08 -15.02 -3.64
N LYS A 45 -7.65 -13.93 -4.19
CA LYS A 45 -8.43 -13.96 -5.43
C LYS A 45 -8.13 -12.75 -6.29
N ASP A 46 -7.97 -12.96 -7.58
CA ASP A 46 -8.08 -11.87 -8.55
C ASP A 46 -9.55 -11.49 -8.71
N VAL A 47 -9.83 -10.20 -8.65
CA VAL A 47 -11.20 -9.67 -8.72
C VAL A 47 -11.27 -8.48 -9.66
N ALA A 48 -12.42 -8.29 -10.26
CA ALA A 48 -12.73 -7.16 -11.12
C ALA A 48 -13.72 -6.23 -10.42
N VAL A 49 -13.30 -5.00 -10.15
CA VAL A 49 -14.13 -4.00 -9.49
C VAL A 49 -14.64 -3.00 -10.52
N LYS A 50 -15.96 -2.90 -10.65
CA LYS A 50 -16.60 -1.87 -11.51
C LYS A 50 -16.44 -0.49 -10.87
N THR A 51 -15.97 0.45 -11.65
CA THR A 51 -15.83 1.86 -11.31
C THR A 51 -16.60 2.71 -12.30
N ALA A 52 -16.70 4.01 -12.08
CA ALA A 52 -17.33 4.93 -13.03
C ALA A 52 -16.56 5.01 -14.37
N ASP A 53 -15.25 4.76 -14.35
CA ASP A 53 -14.37 4.96 -15.51
C ASP A 53 -13.91 3.62 -16.14
N GLY A 54 -14.46 2.48 -15.70
CA GLY A 54 -14.13 1.18 -16.27
C GLY A 54 -14.18 0.03 -15.25
N THR A 55 -13.27 -0.93 -15.42
CA THR A 55 -13.17 -2.09 -14.53
C THR A 55 -11.73 -2.23 -14.06
N SER A 56 -11.53 -2.10 -12.76
CA SER A 56 -10.22 -2.25 -12.12
C SER A 56 -9.95 -3.71 -11.79
N ASP A 57 -8.84 -4.24 -12.26
CA ASP A 57 -8.31 -5.55 -11.89
C ASP A 57 -7.56 -5.42 -10.56
N CYS A 58 -8.06 -6.08 -9.53
CA CYS A 58 -7.58 -5.97 -8.16
C CYS A 58 -7.26 -7.36 -7.59
N ALA A 59 -6.60 -7.40 -6.44
CA ALA A 59 -6.39 -8.61 -5.66
C ALA A 59 -7.09 -8.50 -4.30
N LEU A 60 -7.93 -9.49 -3.98
CA LEU A 60 -8.69 -9.57 -2.74
C LEU A 60 -8.09 -10.68 -1.85
N PHE A 61 -7.88 -10.34 -0.57
CA PHE A 61 -7.34 -11.25 0.44
C PHE A 61 -8.25 -11.27 1.66
N TYR A 62 -8.43 -12.43 2.28
CA TYR A 62 -9.15 -12.55 3.54
C TYR A 62 -8.76 -13.84 4.28
N PRO A 63 -8.94 -13.92 5.62
CA PRO A 63 -8.66 -15.13 6.38
C PRO A 63 -9.53 -16.31 5.92
N VAL A 64 -8.96 -17.53 5.96
CA VAL A 64 -9.74 -18.76 5.78
C VAL A 64 -10.70 -18.95 6.95
N GLY A 65 -11.90 -19.41 6.66
CA GLY A 65 -12.90 -19.76 7.68
C GLY A 65 -14.18 -18.92 7.61
N LYS A 66 -15.02 -19.14 8.61
CA LYS A 66 -16.29 -18.42 8.76
C LYS A 66 -16.07 -17.23 9.70
N GLY A 67 -16.13 -16.04 9.18
CA GLY A 67 -15.97 -14.81 9.95
C GLY A 67 -16.31 -13.58 9.11
N ALA A 68 -16.37 -12.45 9.77
CA ALA A 68 -16.48 -11.16 9.14
C ALA A 68 -15.45 -10.23 9.77
N TRP A 69 -14.56 -9.70 8.93
CA TRP A 69 -13.39 -8.94 9.34
C TRP A 69 -13.46 -7.49 8.86
N PRO A 70 -12.78 -6.55 9.54
CA PRO A 70 -12.67 -5.17 9.06
C PRO A 70 -12.03 -5.12 7.67
N ALA A 71 -12.48 -4.18 6.86
CA ALA A 71 -11.93 -3.98 5.51
C ALA A 71 -10.72 -3.04 5.52
N VAL A 72 -9.76 -3.31 4.63
CA VAL A 72 -8.62 -2.42 4.36
C VAL A 72 -8.39 -2.30 2.86
N LEU A 73 -8.21 -1.06 2.40
CA LEU A 73 -7.81 -0.74 1.03
C LEU A 73 -6.31 -0.45 0.99
N ILE A 74 -5.59 -1.02 0.02
CA ILE A 74 -4.16 -0.73 -0.22
C ILE A 74 -3.97 -0.07 -1.57
N TRP A 75 -3.42 1.17 -1.55
CA TRP A 75 -2.94 1.87 -2.72
C TRP A 75 -1.45 1.60 -2.92
N PRO A 76 -1.06 0.89 -3.99
CA PRO A 76 0.34 0.65 -4.32
C PRO A 76 1.12 1.93 -4.64
N ASP A 77 2.45 1.78 -4.75
CA ASP A 77 3.33 2.79 -5.32
C ASP A 77 3.20 2.91 -6.85
N ILE A 78 4.03 3.76 -7.47
CA ILE A 78 4.00 4.03 -8.91
C ILE A 78 4.25 2.80 -9.80
N MET A 79 4.81 1.73 -9.26
CA MET A 79 4.97 0.47 -10.00
C MET A 79 3.71 -0.42 -9.96
N GLY A 80 2.67 0.00 -9.25
CA GLY A 80 1.34 -0.61 -9.27
C GLY A 80 1.23 -1.96 -8.55
N LEU A 81 0.10 -2.64 -8.79
CA LEU A 81 -0.18 -3.96 -8.24
C LEU A 81 0.79 -4.99 -8.80
N ARG A 82 1.62 -5.56 -7.93
CA ARG A 82 2.67 -6.55 -8.21
C ARG A 82 2.91 -7.48 -7.02
N PRO A 83 3.78 -8.49 -7.10
CA PRO A 83 4.00 -9.46 -6.02
C PRO A 83 4.24 -8.84 -4.64
N ALA A 84 5.04 -7.77 -4.52
CA ALA A 84 5.32 -7.11 -3.24
C ALA A 84 4.03 -6.63 -2.54
N PHE A 85 3.08 -6.04 -3.28
CA PHE A 85 1.80 -5.59 -2.70
C PHE A 85 0.82 -6.73 -2.47
N ARG A 86 0.88 -7.81 -3.27
CA ARG A 86 0.13 -9.03 -2.98
C ARG A 86 0.61 -9.67 -1.67
N ASP A 87 1.93 -9.69 -1.42
CA ASP A 87 2.51 -10.18 -0.16
C ASP A 87 2.05 -9.34 1.04
N MET A 88 2.00 -8.02 0.90
CA MET A 88 1.44 -7.13 1.93
C MET A 88 -0.05 -7.41 2.18
N GLY A 89 -0.83 -7.59 1.11
CA GLY A 89 -2.25 -7.95 1.21
C GLY A 89 -2.46 -9.28 1.92
N ARG A 90 -1.67 -10.29 1.56
CA ARG A 90 -1.70 -11.62 2.19
C ARG A 90 -1.29 -11.55 3.67
N ARG A 91 -0.23 -10.81 3.98
CA ARG A 91 0.24 -10.60 5.35
C ARG A 91 -0.84 -9.93 6.21
N LEU A 92 -1.45 -8.86 5.70
CA LEU A 92 -2.49 -8.14 6.45
C LEU A 92 -3.77 -8.97 6.62
N ALA A 93 -4.14 -9.77 5.63
CA ALA A 93 -5.25 -10.72 5.77
C ALA A 93 -4.96 -11.78 6.83
N GLY A 94 -3.72 -12.23 6.97
CA GLY A 94 -3.28 -13.11 8.06
C GLY A 94 -3.47 -12.51 9.46
N GLU A 95 -3.49 -11.19 9.57
CA GLU A 95 -3.78 -10.44 10.80
C GLU A 95 -5.29 -10.23 11.07
N GLY A 96 -6.16 -10.77 10.23
CA GLY A 96 -7.61 -10.73 10.44
C GLY A 96 -8.32 -9.56 9.74
N TYR A 97 -7.93 -9.23 8.52
CA TYR A 97 -8.55 -8.19 7.70
C TYR A 97 -9.03 -8.73 6.35
N VAL A 98 -10.08 -8.14 5.79
CA VAL A 98 -10.41 -8.28 4.36
C VAL A 98 -9.70 -7.17 3.61
N VAL A 99 -8.79 -7.54 2.70
CA VAL A 99 -7.86 -6.59 2.09
C VAL A 99 -8.07 -6.54 0.58
N LEU A 100 -8.26 -5.35 0.03
CA LEU A 100 -8.26 -5.12 -1.40
C LEU A 100 -7.00 -4.34 -1.79
N VAL A 101 -6.16 -4.96 -2.61
CA VAL A 101 -5.01 -4.30 -3.25
C VAL A 101 -5.42 -3.94 -4.67
N VAL A 102 -5.43 -2.65 -4.99
CA VAL A 102 -5.98 -2.16 -6.25
C VAL A 102 -4.92 -2.04 -7.35
N ASN A 103 -5.35 -2.15 -8.61
CA ASN A 103 -4.60 -1.61 -9.72
C ASN A 103 -5.03 -0.15 -9.94
N PRO A 104 -4.24 0.85 -9.52
CA PRO A 104 -4.62 2.25 -9.71
C PRO A 104 -4.60 2.69 -11.17
N PHE A 105 -3.97 1.90 -12.04
CA PHE A 105 -3.74 2.23 -13.45
C PHE A 105 -4.70 1.54 -14.42
N TYR A 106 -5.76 0.93 -13.95
CA TYR A 106 -6.69 0.15 -14.77
C TYR A 106 -7.26 0.92 -15.99
N ARG A 107 -7.29 2.26 -15.91
CA ARG A 107 -7.69 3.12 -17.07
C ARG A 107 -6.70 3.04 -18.21
N SER A 108 -5.44 2.71 -17.92
CA SER A 108 -4.34 2.71 -18.88
C SER A 108 -3.79 1.32 -19.17
N ALA A 109 -3.72 0.45 -18.15
CA ALA A 109 -3.15 -0.89 -18.28
C ALA A 109 -3.63 -1.84 -17.19
N LYS A 110 -3.68 -3.14 -17.52
CA LYS A 110 -3.87 -4.21 -16.54
C LYS A 110 -2.59 -4.43 -15.73
N ALA A 111 -2.76 -4.88 -14.48
CA ALA A 111 -1.63 -5.29 -13.65
C ALA A 111 -1.08 -6.67 -14.08
N PRO A 112 0.26 -6.91 -13.94
CA PRO A 112 1.27 -5.95 -13.52
C PRO A 112 1.64 -4.97 -14.65
N VAL A 113 1.86 -3.69 -14.31
CA VAL A 113 2.21 -2.64 -15.30
C VAL A 113 3.71 -2.57 -15.60
N ILE A 114 4.52 -3.26 -14.80
CA ILE A 114 5.96 -3.44 -15.01
C ILE A 114 6.26 -4.93 -15.23
N GLY A 115 7.27 -5.22 -16.04
CA GLY A 115 7.80 -6.57 -16.26
C GLY A 115 9.16 -6.75 -15.59
N ASP A 116 9.74 -7.95 -15.72
CA ASP A 116 11.01 -8.36 -15.10
C ASP A 116 12.23 -7.50 -15.51
N LYS A 117 12.15 -6.82 -16.65
CA LYS A 117 13.21 -5.93 -17.16
C LYS A 117 12.89 -4.45 -16.95
N PHE A 118 12.03 -4.14 -16.00
CA PHE A 118 11.69 -2.75 -15.72
C PHE A 118 12.90 -2.02 -15.10
N ASP A 119 13.22 -0.87 -15.70
CA ASP A 119 14.27 0.02 -15.24
C ASP A 119 13.71 1.43 -15.06
N PHE A 120 13.65 1.89 -13.82
CA PHE A 120 13.14 3.22 -13.49
C PHE A 120 14.07 4.35 -13.99
N SER A 121 15.36 4.07 -14.22
CA SER A 121 16.31 5.04 -14.81
C SER A 121 16.04 5.28 -16.28
N ASN A 122 15.33 4.37 -16.96
CA ASN A 122 14.93 4.52 -18.35
C ASN A 122 13.83 5.60 -18.49
N PRO A 123 14.08 6.72 -19.21
CA PRO A 123 13.15 7.83 -19.29
C PRO A 123 11.79 7.46 -19.91
N GLU A 124 11.74 6.57 -20.88
CA GLU A 124 10.48 6.14 -21.54
C GLU A 124 9.62 5.32 -20.59
N GLN A 125 10.23 4.39 -19.86
CA GLN A 125 9.51 3.57 -18.88
C GLN A 125 8.98 4.43 -17.73
N ARG A 126 9.77 5.37 -17.26
CA ARG A 126 9.35 6.34 -16.24
C ARG A 126 8.21 7.23 -16.75
N ALA A 127 8.34 7.81 -17.94
CA ALA A 127 7.30 8.65 -18.56
C ALA A 127 5.98 7.90 -18.73
N ARG A 128 6.02 6.61 -19.10
CA ARG A 128 4.83 5.77 -19.19
C ARG A 128 4.10 5.66 -17.85
N LEU A 129 4.81 5.36 -16.75
CA LEU A 129 4.20 5.25 -15.42
C LEU A 129 3.69 6.60 -14.92
N THR A 130 4.42 7.69 -15.19
CA THR A 130 3.97 9.07 -14.90
C THR A 130 2.68 9.40 -15.65
N GLY A 131 2.57 8.98 -16.92
CA GLY A 131 1.35 9.11 -17.71
C GLY A 131 0.18 8.32 -17.11
N TYR A 132 0.42 7.09 -16.67
CA TYR A 132 -0.60 6.29 -15.97
C TYR A 132 -1.07 6.94 -14.68
N ARG A 133 -0.14 7.50 -13.89
CA ARG A 133 -0.48 8.24 -12.68
C ARG A 133 -1.32 9.48 -12.99
N ALA A 134 -0.95 10.24 -14.02
CA ALA A 134 -1.71 11.42 -14.41
C ALA A 134 -3.16 11.07 -14.83
N ALA A 135 -3.38 9.92 -15.43
CA ALA A 135 -4.70 9.44 -15.83
C ALA A 135 -5.62 9.07 -14.65
N ILE A 136 -5.11 8.91 -13.43
CA ILE A 136 -5.95 8.69 -12.25
C ILE A 136 -6.77 9.96 -11.97
N GLY A 137 -6.10 11.12 -11.90
CA GLY A 137 -6.72 12.39 -11.51
C GLY A 137 -7.28 12.39 -10.09
N ASP A 138 -7.53 13.56 -9.54
CA ASP A 138 -8.07 13.68 -8.18
C ASP A 138 -9.51 13.16 -8.09
N ASP A 139 -10.40 13.62 -8.97
CA ASP A 139 -11.78 13.18 -8.98
C ASP A 139 -11.93 11.70 -9.33
N GLY A 140 -11.04 11.17 -10.18
CA GLY A 140 -10.96 9.74 -10.48
C GLY A 140 -10.63 8.92 -9.25
N ALA A 141 -9.63 9.34 -8.47
CA ALA A 141 -9.26 8.68 -7.22
C ALA A 141 -10.40 8.68 -6.19
N ASP A 142 -11.15 9.79 -6.09
CA ASP A 142 -12.29 9.90 -5.19
C ASP A 142 -13.41 8.94 -5.59
N ARG A 143 -13.78 8.89 -6.89
CA ARG A 143 -14.78 7.93 -7.40
C ARG A 143 -14.34 6.48 -7.23
N ASP A 144 -13.06 6.18 -7.49
CA ASP A 144 -12.52 4.85 -7.32
C ASP A 144 -12.56 4.42 -5.86
N SER A 145 -12.23 5.33 -4.93
CA SER A 145 -12.31 5.07 -3.49
C SER A 145 -13.69 4.62 -3.06
N VAL A 146 -14.73 5.29 -3.54
CA VAL A 146 -16.13 4.92 -3.28
C VAL A 146 -16.43 3.53 -3.85
N ALA A 147 -16.02 3.27 -5.10
CA ALA A 147 -16.26 1.99 -5.76
C ALA A 147 -15.54 0.82 -5.04
N TYR A 148 -14.29 1.01 -4.63
CA TYR A 148 -13.51 0.00 -3.92
C TYR A 148 -14.10 -0.32 -2.54
N LEU A 149 -14.51 0.70 -1.78
CA LEU A 149 -15.15 0.48 -0.48
C LEU A 149 -16.53 -0.18 -0.64
N THR A 150 -17.30 0.20 -1.64
CA THR A 150 -18.59 -0.46 -1.98
C THR A 150 -18.38 -1.92 -2.34
N PHE A 151 -17.34 -2.24 -3.13
CA PHE A 151 -16.99 -3.62 -3.47
C PHE A 151 -16.58 -4.41 -2.21
N LEU A 152 -15.72 -3.85 -1.35
CA LEU A 152 -15.33 -4.48 -0.09
C LEU A 152 -16.53 -4.75 0.81
N ASP A 153 -17.44 -3.79 0.93
CA ASP A 153 -18.65 -3.93 1.76
C ASP A 153 -19.65 -4.94 1.16
N ALA A 154 -19.57 -5.25 -0.13
CA ALA A 154 -20.37 -6.31 -0.76
C ALA A 154 -19.82 -7.72 -0.51
N GLN A 155 -18.58 -7.86 -0.01
CA GLN A 155 -17.99 -9.18 0.24
C GLN A 155 -18.62 -9.81 1.50
N PRO A 156 -18.99 -11.10 1.47
CA PRO A 156 -19.58 -11.78 2.63
C PRO A 156 -18.62 -11.90 3.82
N GLN A 157 -17.31 -11.79 3.58
CA GLN A 157 -16.27 -11.80 4.60
C GLN A 157 -16.06 -10.44 5.28
N THR A 158 -16.66 -9.38 4.75
CA THR A 158 -16.46 -8.03 5.30
C THR A 158 -17.46 -7.73 6.42
N ASN A 159 -16.93 -7.30 7.56
CA ASN A 159 -17.75 -6.71 8.62
C ASN A 159 -18.11 -5.26 8.25
N LYS A 160 -19.37 -5.04 7.87
CA LYS A 160 -19.86 -3.72 7.44
C LYS A 160 -20.12 -2.75 8.58
N ILE A 161 -20.23 -3.26 9.81
CA ILE A 161 -20.53 -2.45 11.02
C ILE A 161 -19.21 -1.83 11.52
N ARG A 162 -18.12 -2.58 11.49
CA ARG A 162 -16.80 -2.09 11.85
C ARG A 162 -16.29 -1.07 10.83
N LYS A 163 -15.46 -0.15 11.26
CA LYS A 163 -14.79 0.81 10.38
C LYS A 163 -13.80 0.12 9.45
N ALA A 164 -13.37 0.84 8.41
CA ALA A 164 -12.36 0.39 7.46
C ALA A 164 -11.09 1.22 7.56
N GLY A 165 -9.98 0.62 7.17
CA GLY A 165 -8.68 1.28 7.01
C GLY A 165 -8.33 1.51 5.55
N VAL A 166 -7.40 2.43 5.34
CA VAL A 166 -6.72 2.60 4.05
C VAL A 166 -5.24 2.86 4.29
N GLN A 167 -4.39 2.27 3.45
CA GLN A 167 -2.96 2.54 3.46
C GLN A 167 -2.45 2.75 2.05
N GLY A 168 -1.45 3.62 1.90
CA GLY A 168 -0.86 3.93 0.61
C GLY A 168 0.65 4.15 0.70
N TYR A 169 1.32 3.83 -0.40
CA TYR A 169 2.77 3.82 -0.53
C TYR A 169 3.20 4.74 -1.66
N CYS A 170 4.21 5.61 -1.45
CA CYS A 170 4.66 6.56 -2.46
C CYS A 170 3.48 7.42 -2.98
N MET A 171 3.14 7.33 -4.27
CA MET A 171 1.96 7.97 -4.85
C MET A 171 0.63 7.52 -4.19
N GLY A 172 0.59 6.34 -3.60
CA GLY A 172 -0.57 5.84 -2.86
C GLY A 172 -0.80 6.58 -1.55
N GLY A 173 0.23 7.23 -0.98
CA GLY A 173 0.11 8.03 0.23
C GLY A 173 -0.95 9.12 0.12
N PRO A 174 -0.83 10.08 -0.82
CA PRO A 174 -1.87 11.08 -1.07
C PRO A 174 -3.24 10.47 -1.45
N LEU A 175 -3.27 9.33 -2.16
CA LEU A 175 -4.53 8.66 -2.50
C LEU A 175 -5.25 8.11 -1.25
N SER A 176 -4.51 7.73 -0.20
CA SER A 176 -5.12 7.31 1.06
C SER A 176 -5.83 8.46 1.81
N PHE A 177 -5.31 9.68 1.73
CA PHE A 177 -5.99 10.88 2.25
C PHE A 177 -7.29 11.15 1.48
N ARG A 178 -7.22 11.04 0.14
CA ARG A 178 -8.41 11.21 -0.72
C ARG A 178 -9.47 10.18 -0.40
N THR A 179 -9.10 8.93 -0.22
CA THR A 179 -10.03 7.86 0.18
C THR A 179 -10.74 8.19 1.48
N ALA A 180 -10.01 8.68 2.49
CA ALA A 180 -10.61 9.05 3.77
C ALA A 180 -11.57 10.23 3.64
N ALA A 181 -11.28 11.18 2.76
CA ALA A 181 -12.16 12.32 2.50
C ALA A 181 -13.38 11.97 1.64
N ALA A 182 -13.23 11.04 0.68
CA ALA A 182 -14.32 10.57 -0.17
C ALA A 182 -15.32 9.68 0.58
N VAL A 183 -14.85 8.91 1.60
CA VAL A 183 -15.68 7.97 2.37
C VAL A 183 -15.49 8.16 3.88
N PRO A 184 -15.72 9.38 4.42
CA PRO A 184 -15.33 9.74 5.78
C PRO A 184 -16.10 9.01 6.88
N VAL A 185 -17.28 8.52 6.56
CA VAL A 185 -18.10 7.73 7.51
C VAL A 185 -17.52 6.33 7.71
N ARG A 186 -16.89 5.78 6.67
CA ARG A 186 -16.41 4.39 6.66
C ARG A 186 -14.94 4.27 7.06
N ILE A 187 -14.07 5.21 6.64
CA ILE A 187 -12.64 5.18 6.93
C ILE A 187 -12.35 5.80 8.29
N ALA A 188 -11.72 5.01 9.18
CA ALA A 188 -11.29 5.44 10.51
C ALA A 188 -9.77 5.40 10.72
N ALA A 189 -9.00 4.81 9.81
CA ALA A 189 -7.55 4.74 9.91
C ALA A 189 -6.90 4.93 8.53
N VAL A 190 -5.86 5.76 8.48
CA VAL A 190 -5.09 6.09 7.26
C VAL A 190 -3.61 5.89 7.53
N GLY A 191 -2.97 5.01 6.75
CA GLY A 191 -1.52 4.86 6.70
C GLY A 191 -0.95 5.51 5.44
N SER A 192 0.09 6.34 5.56
CA SER A 192 0.86 6.87 4.43
C SER A 192 2.33 6.57 4.64
N PHE A 193 2.90 5.71 3.78
CA PHE A 193 4.27 5.27 3.85
C PHE A 193 5.07 5.91 2.73
N HIS A 194 6.13 6.64 3.07
CA HIS A 194 6.95 7.45 2.14
C HIS A 194 6.09 8.19 1.09
N GLY A 195 4.92 8.70 1.50
CA GLY A 195 4.03 9.45 0.61
C GLY A 195 4.62 10.81 0.25
N GLY A 196 4.80 11.06 -1.05
CA GLY A 196 5.22 12.37 -1.56
C GLY A 196 4.04 13.31 -1.79
N GLY A 197 4.29 14.62 -1.76
CA GLY A 197 3.29 15.65 -2.08
C GLY A 197 2.10 15.71 -1.12
N LEU A 198 2.29 15.36 0.15
CA LEU A 198 1.23 15.44 1.17
C LEU A 198 0.88 16.87 1.56
N VAL A 199 1.85 17.80 1.47
CA VAL A 199 1.67 19.24 1.62
C VAL A 199 2.18 19.93 0.37
N THR A 200 1.32 20.61 -0.35
CA THR A 200 1.65 21.32 -1.59
C THR A 200 0.91 22.67 -1.63
N LYS A 201 1.25 23.54 -2.58
CA LYS A 201 0.53 24.77 -2.86
C LYS A 201 -0.75 24.57 -3.68
N ASN A 202 -1.04 23.34 -4.10
CA ASN A 202 -2.23 23.03 -4.88
C ASN A 202 -3.48 23.14 -3.98
N PRO A 203 -4.56 23.75 -4.43
CA PRO A 203 -5.83 23.82 -3.67
C PRO A 203 -6.43 22.45 -3.34
N ASN A 204 -6.02 21.39 -4.04
CA ASN A 204 -6.42 19.99 -3.78
C ASN A 204 -5.36 19.22 -2.97
N SER A 205 -4.43 19.90 -2.30
CA SER A 205 -3.37 19.27 -1.53
C SER A 205 -3.94 18.33 -0.43
N PRO A 206 -3.36 17.15 -0.24
CA PRO A 206 -3.88 16.13 0.70
C PRO A 206 -4.09 16.66 2.12
N HIS A 207 -3.19 17.48 2.66
CA HIS A 207 -3.33 18.04 4.00
C HIS A 207 -4.59 18.91 4.17
N LEU A 208 -5.10 19.52 3.09
CA LEU A 208 -6.35 20.30 3.10
C LEU A 208 -7.61 19.43 3.17
N LEU A 209 -7.47 18.11 2.97
CA LEU A 209 -8.57 17.16 3.11
C LEU A 209 -8.75 16.70 4.56
N ILE A 210 -7.78 16.88 5.44
CA ILE A 210 -7.79 16.40 6.83
C ILE A 210 -9.08 16.83 7.58
N PRO A 211 -9.55 18.07 7.50
CA PRO A 211 -10.79 18.49 8.16
C PRO A 211 -12.05 17.74 7.68
N LYS A 212 -12.01 17.18 6.47
CA LYS A 212 -13.13 16.43 5.87
C LYS A 212 -13.16 14.97 6.29
N THR A 213 -12.21 14.50 7.11
CA THR A 213 -12.07 13.09 7.51
C THR A 213 -12.40 12.90 8.98
N ASN A 214 -12.65 11.63 9.36
CA ASN A 214 -12.84 11.22 10.74
C ASN A 214 -11.81 10.17 11.19
N ALA A 215 -10.70 10.05 10.46
CA ALA A 215 -9.71 9.01 10.65
C ALA A 215 -8.58 9.44 11.60
N ALA A 216 -7.95 8.44 12.23
CA ALA A 216 -6.60 8.55 12.78
C ALA A 216 -5.55 8.29 11.69
N TYR A 217 -4.35 8.88 11.83
CA TYR A 217 -3.33 8.84 10.80
C TYR A 217 -1.98 8.31 11.32
N LEU A 218 -1.33 7.50 10.48
CA LEU A 218 0.08 7.15 10.60
C LEU A 218 0.81 7.63 9.34
N ILE A 219 1.68 8.62 9.50
CA ILE A 219 2.49 9.19 8.44
C ILE A 219 3.94 8.81 8.67
N ALA A 220 4.43 7.84 7.91
CA ALA A 220 5.78 7.31 7.98
C ALA A 220 6.63 7.89 6.84
N LYS A 221 7.28 9.04 7.08
CA LYS A 221 8.14 9.70 6.09
C LYS A 221 9.46 8.97 5.92
N ALA A 222 10.00 8.94 4.71
CA ALA A 222 11.37 8.52 4.47
C ALA A 222 12.36 9.64 4.85
N ARG A 223 13.56 9.28 5.30
CA ARG A 223 14.57 10.25 5.75
C ARG A 223 15.05 11.17 4.62
N ASN A 224 15.21 10.63 3.40
CA ASN A 224 15.63 11.43 2.25
C ASN A 224 14.52 12.35 1.74
N ASP A 225 13.24 11.96 1.87
CA ASP A 225 12.10 12.83 1.57
C ASP A 225 12.00 13.96 2.61
N ASP A 226 12.25 13.65 3.88
CA ASP A 226 12.27 14.67 4.94
C ASP A 226 13.43 15.66 4.77
N ALA A 227 14.60 15.19 4.34
CA ALA A 227 15.74 16.04 4.06
C ALA A 227 15.48 17.04 2.91
N LYS A 228 14.70 16.63 1.89
CA LYS A 228 14.31 17.50 0.76
C LYS A 228 13.20 18.50 1.13
N GLU A 229 12.26 18.07 1.95
CA GLU A 229 11.09 18.83 2.36
C GLU A 229 10.95 18.85 3.90
N PRO A 230 11.88 19.54 4.61
CA PRO A 230 12.00 19.42 6.07
C PRO A 230 10.82 19.98 6.85
N THR A 231 10.04 20.90 6.28
CA THR A 231 8.88 21.51 6.96
C THR A 231 7.61 20.68 6.87
N VAL A 232 7.49 19.79 5.87
CA VAL A 232 6.26 19.03 5.59
C VAL A 232 5.75 18.24 6.81
N LYS A 233 6.64 17.67 7.61
CA LYS A 233 6.24 16.93 8.83
C LYS A 233 5.58 17.85 9.86
N ASP A 234 6.06 19.07 10.01
CA ASP A 234 5.55 20.03 10.98
C ASP A 234 4.27 20.69 10.45
N ASP A 235 4.18 20.97 9.16
CA ASP A 235 2.96 21.43 8.49
C ASP A 235 1.83 20.40 8.64
N LEU A 236 2.14 19.11 8.47
CA LEU A 236 1.18 18.03 8.70
C LEU A 236 0.72 17.96 10.14
N LYS A 237 1.65 18.01 11.12
CA LYS A 237 1.30 18.03 12.55
C LYS A 237 0.38 19.19 12.88
N ALA A 238 0.69 20.38 12.35
CA ALA A 238 -0.15 21.57 12.54
C ALA A 238 -1.55 21.39 11.91
N ALA A 239 -1.64 20.84 10.70
CA ALA A 239 -2.91 20.58 10.04
C ALA A 239 -3.78 19.55 10.80
N PHE A 240 -3.17 18.47 11.31
CA PHE A 240 -3.88 17.48 12.14
C PHE A 240 -4.38 18.09 13.46
N ALA A 241 -3.54 18.88 14.14
CA ALA A 241 -3.90 19.57 15.38
C ALA A 241 -5.06 20.55 15.15
N ALA A 242 -4.97 21.38 14.09
CA ALA A 242 -6.03 22.33 13.74
C ALA A 242 -7.37 21.65 13.43
N ALA A 243 -7.33 20.45 12.84
CA ALA A 243 -8.52 19.67 12.53
C ALA A 243 -9.01 18.80 13.71
N GLY A 244 -8.29 18.75 14.83
CA GLY A 244 -8.59 17.86 15.96
C GLY A 244 -8.49 16.38 15.60
N ARG A 245 -7.56 16.01 14.70
CA ARG A 245 -7.38 14.61 14.28
C ARG A 245 -6.16 13.98 14.95
N THR A 246 -6.32 12.76 15.42
CA THR A 246 -5.20 11.97 15.96
C THR A 246 -4.25 11.58 14.84
N ALA A 247 -2.97 11.89 14.98
CA ALA A 247 -1.96 11.52 14.00
C ALA A 247 -0.60 11.26 14.65
N THR A 248 0.09 10.24 14.13
CA THR A 248 1.52 10.01 14.33
C THR A 248 2.22 10.42 13.04
N VAL A 249 3.09 11.43 13.10
CA VAL A 249 3.90 11.89 11.97
C VAL A 249 5.36 11.71 12.36
N GLU A 250 6.03 10.76 11.72
CA GLU A 250 7.37 10.29 12.10
C GLU A 250 8.27 10.09 10.88
N VAL A 251 9.56 10.39 11.04
CA VAL A 251 10.61 10.10 10.05
C VAL A 251 11.25 8.76 10.37
N TYR A 252 11.24 7.85 9.40
CA TYR A 252 11.84 6.54 9.50
C TYR A 252 13.25 6.54 8.93
N ALA A 253 14.15 5.72 9.49
CA ALA A 253 15.57 5.67 9.10
C ALA A 253 15.79 4.86 7.80
N GLY A 254 14.95 5.09 6.79
CA GLY A 254 15.02 4.46 5.48
C GLY A 254 14.77 5.46 4.36
N ASP A 255 15.33 5.21 3.18
CA ASP A 255 15.12 6.02 1.99
C ASP A 255 13.79 5.68 1.31
N HIS A 256 13.30 6.56 0.42
CA HIS A 256 12.01 6.39 -0.25
C HIS A 256 11.82 4.99 -0.85
N GLY A 257 10.80 4.25 -0.42
CA GLY A 257 10.60 2.84 -0.79
C GLY A 257 11.07 1.82 0.27
N TRP A 258 11.60 2.26 1.41
CA TRP A 258 12.21 1.45 2.47
C TRP A 258 11.33 0.33 3.03
N CYS A 259 10.03 0.43 2.97
CA CYS A 259 9.11 -0.59 3.50
C CYS A 259 8.51 -1.52 2.43
N VAL A 260 8.93 -1.40 1.17
CA VAL A 260 8.46 -2.27 0.09
C VAL A 260 9.49 -3.36 -0.18
N LYS A 261 9.15 -4.61 0.14
CA LYS A 261 10.04 -5.75 -0.05
C LYS A 261 10.41 -5.92 -1.54
N GLY A 262 11.69 -6.15 -1.81
CA GLY A 262 12.23 -6.19 -3.18
C GLY A 262 12.67 -4.83 -3.73
N SER A 263 12.52 -3.75 -2.95
CA SER A 263 13.19 -2.48 -3.22
C SER A 263 14.67 -2.57 -2.83
N ALA A 264 15.56 -1.97 -3.60
CA ALA A 264 17.00 -1.90 -3.27
C ALA A 264 17.29 -1.13 -1.98
N VAL A 265 16.35 -0.31 -1.52
CA VAL A 265 16.43 0.47 -0.27
C VAL A 265 15.61 -0.17 0.85
N TYR A 266 15.16 -1.42 0.68
CA TYR A 266 14.37 -2.10 1.71
C TYR A 266 15.14 -2.19 3.04
N ASN A 267 14.50 -1.72 4.09
CA ASN A 267 15.01 -1.77 5.46
C ASN A 267 14.02 -2.56 6.32
N GLU A 268 14.35 -3.82 6.59
CA GLU A 268 13.46 -4.74 7.30
C GLU A 268 13.09 -4.23 8.70
N ALA A 269 14.06 -3.74 9.46
CA ALA A 269 13.82 -3.27 10.83
C ALA A 269 12.81 -2.10 10.86
N GLU A 270 12.99 -1.13 9.97
CA GLU A 270 12.07 0.00 9.85
C GLU A 270 10.71 -0.42 9.28
N ALA A 271 10.70 -1.35 8.30
CA ALA A 271 9.46 -1.87 7.73
C ALA A 271 8.61 -2.60 8.79
N GLU A 272 9.24 -3.42 9.63
CA GLU A 272 8.55 -4.12 10.72
C GLU A 272 8.10 -3.15 11.82
N ARG A 273 8.89 -2.13 12.15
CA ARG A 273 8.49 -1.08 13.10
C ARG A 273 7.24 -0.32 12.61
N ALA A 274 7.22 0.06 11.34
CA ALA A 274 6.08 0.73 10.75
C ALA A 274 4.85 -0.19 10.62
N TRP A 275 5.07 -1.46 10.30
CA TRP A 275 4.00 -2.45 10.26
C TRP A 275 3.36 -2.65 11.64
N ALA A 276 4.15 -2.74 12.69
CA ALA A 276 3.65 -2.84 14.07
C ALA A 276 2.83 -1.61 14.46
N ALA A 277 3.29 -0.40 14.11
CA ALA A 277 2.57 0.84 14.36
C ALA A 277 1.23 0.89 13.59
N LEU A 278 1.22 0.44 12.33
CA LEU A 278 -0.01 0.33 11.52
C LEU A 278 -1.02 -0.63 12.14
N LEU A 279 -0.59 -1.83 12.55
CA LEU A 279 -1.46 -2.82 13.18
C LEU A 279 -2.01 -2.32 14.51
N ALA A 280 -1.21 -1.62 15.32
CA ALA A 280 -1.66 -1.02 16.56
C ALA A 280 -2.77 0.03 16.31
N MET A 281 -2.59 0.89 15.30
CA MET A 281 -3.62 1.84 14.88
C MET A 281 -4.89 1.12 14.39
N TYR A 282 -4.76 0.10 13.56
CA TYR A 282 -5.91 -0.65 13.04
C TYR A 282 -6.69 -1.37 14.14
N LYS A 283 -5.99 -2.01 15.08
CA LYS A 283 -6.64 -2.66 16.26
C LYS A 283 -7.49 -1.68 17.07
N THR A 284 -7.05 -0.43 17.19
CA THR A 284 -7.78 0.59 17.94
C THR A 284 -8.93 1.21 17.15
N GLN A 285 -8.71 1.49 15.85
CA GLN A 285 -9.62 2.31 15.06
C GLN A 285 -10.67 1.50 14.29
N LEU A 286 -10.40 0.21 14.00
CA LEU A 286 -11.29 -0.64 13.21
C LEU A 286 -12.05 -1.68 14.08
N ALA A 287 -11.98 -1.54 15.39
CA ALA A 287 -12.63 -2.44 16.34
C ALA A 287 -14.18 -2.38 16.28
#